data_686260753ca6b362d3babd25b028e656
#
_entry.id   686260753ca6b362d3babd25b028e656
#
_cell.length_a   1.000
_cell.length_b   1.000
_cell.length_c   1.000
_cell.angle_alpha   90.00
_cell.angle_beta   90.00
_cell.angle_gamma   90.00
#
_symmetry.space_group_name_H-M   'P 1'
#
loop_
_entity.id
_entity.type
_entity.pdbx_description
1 polymer ?
#
loop_
_entity_poly.entity_id
_entity_poly.type
_entity_poly.pdbx_seq_one_letter_code
_entity_poly.pdbx_strand_id
1 'polypeptide(L)'
;DEQARILRTLLQNNRKRELEQASFTLLYSGMSLAALTHLTRHRMQALCAPDLLENADYNRFVLPESVRKAGMESRYREAFSIAEAAARKLSSMSAGKDALSYLLVSGLKVPVVSTMNAGELYTFFRLRTCERAQWEIRELATEALKVLRAAHPALFSLYGPTCFMTGACPEGRMCCGKTAQVREKFSGTL
;
A
#
# COMPACT_ATOMS: atom_id res chain seq x y z
N ASP A 1 12.40 -28.54 2.77
CA ASP A 1 10.97 -28.56 3.11
C ASP A 1 10.12 -28.72 1.85
N GLU A 2 9.32 -29.80 1.81
CA GLU A 2 8.45 -30.19 0.69
C GLU A 2 7.49 -29.07 0.28
N GLN A 3 6.88 -28.40 1.26
CA GLN A 3 5.94 -27.29 1.02
C GLN A 3 6.60 -26.14 0.26
N ALA A 4 7.79 -25.72 0.68
CA ALA A 4 8.52 -24.64 0.01
C ALA A 4 8.91 -25.04 -1.43
N ARG A 5 9.21 -26.30 -1.68
CA ARG A 5 9.49 -26.83 -3.02
C ARG A 5 8.25 -26.74 -3.92
N ILE A 6 7.10 -27.20 -3.42
CA ILE A 6 5.82 -27.14 -4.15
C ILE A 6 5.47 -25.68 -4.48
N LEU A 7 5.52 -24.78 -3.49
CA LEU A 7 5.20 -23.36 -3.68
C LEU A 7 6.12 -22.70 -4.71
N ARG A 8 7.43 -22.97 -4.69
CA ARG A 8 8.36 -22.47 -5.70
C ARG A 8 7.98 -22.97 -7.09
N THR A 9 7.62 -24.24 -7.24
CA THR A 9 7.19 -24.83 -8.51
C THR A 9 5.93 -24.17 -9.04
N LEU A 10 4.93 -23.91 -8.18
CA LEU A 10 3.71 -23.21 -8.55
C LEU A 10 3.99 -21.78 -9.05
N LEU A 11 4.83 -21.04 -8.33
CA LEU A 11 5.20 -19.67 -8.70
C LEU A 11 6.03 -19.61 -10.00
N GLN A 12 7.00 -20.51 -10.16
CA GLN A 12 7.83 -20.58 -11.37
C GLN A 12 7.03 -20.93 -12.62
N ASN A 13 6.04 -21.81 -12.48
CA ASN A 13 5.16 -22.22 -13.58
C ASN A 13 3.92 -21.30 -13.76
N ASN A 14 3.90 -20.15 -13.08
CA ASN A 14 2.79 -19.20 -13.13
C ASN A 14 1.42 -19.81 -12.79
N ARG A 15 1.40 -20.85 -11.94
CA ARG A 15 0.19 -21.55 -11.49
C ARG A 15 -0.45 -20.79 -10.34
N LYS A 16 -1.12 -19.68 -10.65
CA LYS A 16 -1.72 -18.82 -9.63
C LYS A 16 -3.03 -19.37 -9.06
N ARG A 17 -3.75 -20.21 -9.81
CA ARG A 17 -5.06 -20.73 -9.40
C ARG A 17 -4.99 -21.49 -8.08
N GLU A 18 -3.94 -22.25 -7.87
CA GLU A 18 -3.73 -23.00 -6.63
C GLU A 18 -3.49 -22.06 -5.45
N LEU A 19 -2.85 -20.90 -5.69
CA LEU A 19 -2.60 -19.86 -4.69
C LEU A 19 -3.86 -19.05 -4.37
N GLU A 20 -4.84 -19.03 -5.27
CA GLU A 20 -6.11 -18.31 -5.07
C GLU A 20 -6.98 -18.92 -3.97
N GLN A 21 -6.71 -20.16 -3.56
CA GLN A 21 -7.44 -20.85 -2.49
C GLN A 21 -7.10 -20.33 -1.08
N ALA A 22 -5.97 -19.65 -0.91
CA ALA A 22 -5.57 -19.07 0.37
C ALA A 22 -5.79 -17.56 0.36
N SER A 23 -6.59 -17.06 1.32
CA SER A 23 -6.91 -15.63 1.44
C SER A 23 -6.35 -15.05 2.75
N PHE A 24 -5.95 -13.79 2.68
CA PHE A 24 -5.36 -13.05 3.80
C PHE A 24 -6.03 -11.69 3.94
N THR A 25 -6.41 -11.36 5.16
CA THR A 25 -7.01 -10.07 5.50
C THR A 25 -6.00 -9.23 6.24
N LEU A 26 -5.77 -8.01 5.77
CA LEU A 26 -4.84 -7.05 6.33
C LEU A 26 -5.59 -5.77 6.72
N LEU A 27 -5.29 -5.25 7.92
CA LEU A 27 -5.71 -3.92 8.34
C LEU A 27 -4.56 -2.93 8.13
N TYR A 28 -4.77 -1.96 7.28
CA TYR A 28 -3.91 -0.79 7.11
C TYR A 28 -4.44 0.34 7.99
N SER A 29 -3.87 0.54 9.17
CA SER A 29 -4.42 1.44 10.21
C SER A 29 -4.23 2.94 9.93
N GLY A 30 -3.52 3.32 8.89
CA GLY A 30 -3.22 4.74 8.69
C GLY A 30 -2.61 5.08 7.33
N MET A 31 -3.15 4.52 6.24
CA MET A 31 -2.76 4.91 4.90
C MET A 31 -3.46 6.22 4.48
N SER A 32 -2.81 7.00 3.62
CA SER A 32 -3.44 8.19 3.05
C SER A 32 -4.48 7.84 1.97
N LEU A 33 -5.39 8.76 1.70
CA LEU A 33 -6.29 8.67 0.54
C LEU A 33 -5.50 8.56 -0.77
N ALA A 34 -4.36 9.23 -0.87
CA ALA A 34 -3.47 9.11 -2.02
C ALA A 34 -2.96 7.67 -2.20
N ALA A 35 -2.50 7.01 -1.12
CA ALA A 35 -2.05 5.62 -1.19
C ALA A 35 -3.21 4.65 -1.45
N LEU A 36 -4.41 4.93 -0.93
CA LEU A 36 -5.61 4.15 -1.19
C LEU A 36 -5.92 4.05 -2.69
N THR A 37 -5.70 5.11 -3.48
CA THR A 37 -5.88 5.08 -4.93
C THR A 37 -4.98 4.05 -5.62
N HIS A 38 -3.80 3.77 -5.06
CA HIS A 38 -2.90 2.73 -5.55
C HIS A 38 -3.33 1.33 -5.12
N LEU A 39 -3.90 1.19 -3.91
CA LEU A 39 -4.42 -0.09 -3.41
C LEU A 39 -5.65 -0.54 -4.22
N THR A 40 -6.58 0.36 -4.52
CA THR A 40 -7.81 0.08 -5.27
C THR A 40 -7.57 -0.34 -6.73
N ARG A 41 -6.35 -0.16 -7.26
CA ARG A 41 -5.98 -0.69 -8.59
C ARG A 41 -5.86 -2.21 -8.62
N HIS A 42 -5.73 -2.84 -7.46
CA HIS A 42 -5.76 -4.28 -7.31
C HIS A 42 -7.21 -4.75 -7.22
N ARG A 43 -7.74 -5.26 -8.35
CA ARG A 43 -9.19 -5.50 -8.51
C ARG A 43 -9.69 -6.76 -7.81
N MET A 44 -8.81 -7.75 -7.61
CA MET A 44 -9.16 -9.04 -7.00
C MET A 44 -9.01 -8.97 -5.48
N GLN A 45 -9.76 -8.06 -4.85
CA GLN A 45 -9.77 -7.86 -3.40
C GLN A 45 -11.16 -7.50 -2.90
N ALA A 46 -11.47 -7.89 -1.66
CA ALA A 46 -12.54 -7.27 -0.88
C ALA A 46 -11.92 -6.13 -0.06
N LEU A 47 -12.47 -4.93 -0.20
CA LEU A 47 -11.96 -3.73 0.45
C LEU A 47 -13.06 -3.06 1.25
N CYS A 48 -12.77 -2.74 2.51
CA CYS A 48 -13.66 -2.02 3.41
C CYS A 48 -12.92 -0.80 3.98
N ALA A 49 -13.53 0.36 3.86
CA ALA A 49 -13.07 1.61 4.46
C ALA A 49 -14.28 2.33 5.11
N PRO A 50 -14.08 3.12 6.16
CA PRO A 50 -15.16 3.89 6.78
C PRO A 50 -15.68 4.97 5.84
N ASP A 51 -16.89 5.45 6.10
CA ASP A 51 -17.39 6.68 5.49
C ASP A 51 -16.51 7.87 5.92
N LEU A 52 -15.76 8.40 4.98
CA LEU A 52 -14.81 9.47 5.24
C LEU A 52 -15.49 10.82 5.45
N LEU A 53 -16.71 11.01 4.95
CA LEU A 53 -17.45 12.27 5.15
C LEU A 53 -17.93 12.41 6.59
N GLU A 54 -18.20 11.28 7.26
CA GLU A 54 -18.61 11.25 8.66
C GLU A 54 -17.42 11.11 9.62
N ASN A 55 -16.31 10.50 9.16
CA ASN A 55 -15.18 10.09 10.00
C ASN A 55 -13.85 10.76 9.63
N ALA A 56 -13.86 11.81 8.78
CA ALA A 56 -12.62 12.50 8.44
C ALA A 56 -12.04 13.22 9.67
N ASP A 57 -10.83 12.84 10.06
CA ASP A 57 -10.06 13.53 11.09
C ASP A 57 -8.89 14.26 10.43
N TYR A 58 -9.02 15.57 10.29
CA TYR A 58 -8.01 16.42 9.64
C TYR A 58 -6.73 16.58 10.47
N ASN A 59 -6.71 16.10 11.73
CA ASN A 59 -5.50 16.01 12.54
C ASN A 59 -4.70 14.73 12.28
N ARG A 60 -5.31 13.76 11.60
CA ARG A 60 -4.68 12.50 11.22
C ARG A 60 -4.33 12.48 9.74
N PHE A 61 -3.11 12.86 9.43
CA PHE A 61 -2.60 12.89 8.05
C PHE A 61 -1.22 12.24 7.96
N VAL A 62 -0.85 11.89 6.75
CA VAL A 62 0.50 11.41 6.43
C VAL A 62 1.40 12.61 6.18
N LEU A 63 2.50 12.72 6.93
CA LEU A 63 3.52 13.75 6.74
C LEU A 63 4.65 13.19 5.87
N PRO A 64 4.79 13.65 4.60
CA PRO A 64 5.88 13.20 3.74
C PRO A 64 7.24 13.58 4.30
N GLU A 65 8.22 12.69 4.18
CA GLU A 65 9.59 12.94 4.63
C GLU A 65 10.23 14.17 3.95
N SER A 66 9.86 14.45 2.70
CA SER A 66 10.29 15.65 1.98
C SER A 66 9.84 16.95 2.66
N VAL A 67 8.62 16.97 3.21
CA VAL A 67 8.07 18.12 3.96
C VAL A 67 8.83 18.30 5.27
N ARG A 68 9.11 17.18 5.97
CA ARG A 68 9.90 17.19 7.21
C ARG A 68 11.32 17.70 6.98
N LYS A 69 12.00 17.17 5.96
CA LYS A 69 13.36 17.63 5.59
C LYS A 69 13.44 19.10 5.19
N ALA A 70 12.36 19.63 4.62
CA ALA A 70 12.26 21.04 4.27
C ALA A 70 11.89 21.96 5.45
N GLY A 71 11.62 21.42 6.65
CA GLY A 71 11.18 22.20 7.82
C GLY A 71 9.79 22.83 7.65
N MET A 72 8.94 22.29 6.78
CA MET A 72 7.65 22.86 6.37
C MET A 72 6.45 22.23 7.09
N GLU A 73 6.67 21.52 8.21
CA GLU A 73 5.62 20.77 8.91
C GLU A 73 4.45 21.65 9.37
N SER A 74 4.74 22.85 9.93
CA SER A 74 3.68 23.77 10.39
C SER A 74 2.79 24.24 9.24
N ARG A 75 3.38 24.60 8.11
CA ARG A 75 2.63 24.99 6.90
C ARG A 75 1.80 23.86 6.34
N TYR A 76 2.35 22.66 6.39
CA TYR A 76 1.63 21.47 5.96
C TYR A 76 0.41 21.19 6.85
N ARG A 77 0.55 21.30 8.19
CA ARG A 77 -0.58 21.22 9.14
C ARG A 77 -1.63 22.30 8.91
N GLU A 78 -1.19 23.52 8.70
CA GLU A 78 -2.07 24.67 8.44
C GLU A 78 -3.00 24.40 7.25
N ALA A 79 -2.52 23.80 6.17
CA ALA A 79 -3.34 23.43 5.02
C ALA A 79 -4.48 22.46 5.38
N PHE A 80 -4.25 21.48 6.27
CA PHE A 80 -5.30 20.59 6.76
C PHE A 80 -6.31 21.31 7.65
N SER A 81 -5.85 22.20 8.52
CA SER A 81 -6.74 23.03 9.37
C SER A 81 -7.63 23.96 8.56
N ILE A 82 -7.13 24.53 7.47
CA ILE A 82 -7.91 25.36 6.54
C ILE A 82 -9.00 24.50 5.86
N ALA A 83 -8.65 23.31 5.38
CA ALA A 83 -9.61 22.41 4.75
C ALA A 83 -10.70 21.96 5.74
N GLU A 84 -10.32 21.65 6.99
CA GLU A 84 -11.28 21.32 8.06
C GLU A 84 -12.24 22.48 8.33
N ALA A 85 -11.72 23.70 8.49
CA ALA A 85 -12.55 24.88 8.75
C ALA A 85 -13.54 25.14 7.59
N ALA A 86 -13.11 24.95 6.34
CA ALA A 86 -13.98 25.07 5.17
C ALA A 86 -15.07 23.99 5.17
N ALA A 87 -14.71 22.74 5.45
CA ALA A 87 -15.66 21.62 5.52
C ALA A 87 -16.70 21.84 6.61
N ARG A 88 -16.30 22.26 7.82
CA ARG A 88 -17.20 22.58 8.93
C ARG A 88 -18.16 23.72 8.57
N LYS A 89 -17.66 24.79 7.94
CA LYS A 89 -18.49 25.93 7.53
C LYS A 89 -19.54 25.51 6.50
N LEU A 90 -19.15 24.75 5.47
CA LEU A 90 -20.09 24.27 4.45
C LEU A 90 -21.13 23.31 5.05
N SER A 91 -20.72 22.43 5.94
CA SER A 91 -21.65 21.55 6.67
C SER A 91 -22.69 22.35 7.47
N SER A 92 -22.28 23.42 8.16
CA SER A 92 -23.18 24.28 8.91
C SER A 92 -24.17 25.07 8.02
N MET A 93 -23.85 25.24 6.74
CA MET A 93 -24.71 25.88 5.72
C MET A 93 -25.58 24.85 4.97
N SER A 94 -25.71 23.61 5.49
CA SER A 94 -26.48 22.55 4.89
C SER A 94 -26.00 22.14 3.48
N ALA A 95 -24.72 22.32 3.18
CA ALA A 95 -24.13 21.78 1.96
C ALA A 95 -24.25 20.24 1.92
N GLY A 96 -24.58 19.69 0.78
CA GLY A 96 -24.73 18.26 0.61
C GLY A 96 -23.42 17.51 0.87
N LYS A 97 -23.51 16.24 1.30
CA LYS A 97 -22.33 15.39 1.56
C LYS A 97 -21.41 15.28 0.34
N ASP A 98 -21.95 15.28 -0.86
CA ASP A 98 -21.21 15.28 -2.11
C ASP A 98 -20.26 16.47 -2.23
N ALA A 99 -20.73 17.69 -1.89
CA ALA A 99 -19.91 18.90 -1.89
C ALA A 99 -18.74 18.81 -0.89
N LEU A 100 -18.98 18.21 0.28
CA LEU A 100 -17.95 18.02 1.31
C LEU A 100 -16.86 17.03 0.86
N SER A 101 -17.20 16.06 0.01
CA SER A 101 -16.23 15.08 -0.49
C SER A 101 -15.05 15.71 -1.24
N TYR A 102 -15.27 16.84 -1.89
CA TYR A 102 -14.22 17.58 -2.61
C TYR A 102 -13.22 18.30 -1.69
N LEU A 103 -13.53 18.43 -0.41
CA LEU A 103 -12.63 19.02 0.59
C LEU A 103 -11.77 17.97 1.32
N LEU A 104 -11.94 16.70 1.01
CA LEU A 104 -11.09 15.64 1.57
C LEU A 104 -9.67 15.75 0.99
N VAL A 105 -8.74 16.16 1.83
CA VAL A 105 -7.33 16.30 1.44
C VAL A 105 -6.70 14.92 1.27
N SER A 106 -6.02 14.67 0.14
CA SER A 106 -5.45 13.36 -0.22
C SER A 106 -4.47 12.77 0.81
N GLY A 107 -3.91 13.60 1.68
CA GLY A 107 -3.03 13.17 2.77
C GLY A 107 -3.75 12.68 4.03
N LEU A 108 -5.08 12.79 4.14
CA LEU A 108 -5.84 12.29 5.29
C LEU A 108 -5.65 10.79 5.46
N LYS A 109 -5.40 10.36 6.70
CA LYS A 109 -5.27 8.95 7.06
C LYS A 109 -6.63 8.28 7.17
N VAL A 110 -6.72 7.12 6.57
CA VAL A 110 -7.90 6.25 6.61
C VAL A 110 -7.48 4.83 7.01
N PRO A 111 -8.19 4.18 7.93
CA PRO A 111 -8.04 2.75 8.15
C PRO A 111 -8.74 1.98 7.03
N VAL A 112 -8.08 0.95 6.51
CA VAL A 112 -8.60 0.16 5.40
C VAL A 112 -8.38 -1.33 5.70
N VAL A 113 -9.43 -2.12 5.59
CA VAL A 113 -9.35 -3.58 5.61
C VAL A 113 -9.36 -4.07 4.17
N SER A 114 -8.37 -4.86 3.81
CA SER A 114 -8.26 -5.47 2.49
C SER A 114 -8.06 -6.97 2.62
N THR A 115 -8.88 -7.75 1.93
CA THR A 115 -8.73 -9.20 1.81
C THR A 115 -8.33 -9.53 0.37
N MET A 116 -7.16 -10.16 0.22
CA MET A 116 -6.65 -10.64 -1.07
C MET A 116 -6.29 -12.12 -0.96
N ASN A 117 -6.45 -12.86 -2.05
CA ASN A 117 -5.88 -14.20 -2.12
C ASN A 117 -4.36 -14.15 -2.37
N ALA A 118 -3.67 -15.28 -2.15
CA ALA A 118 -2.22 -15.32 -2.31
C ALA A 118 -1.77 -15.03 -3.76
N GLY A 119 -2.58 -15.37 -4.75
CA GLY A 119 -2.31 -15.06 -6.17
C GLY A 119 -2.33 -13.56 -6.45
N GLU A 120 -3.28 -12.81 -5.86
CA GLU A 120 -3.34 -11.35 -5.97
C GLU A 120 -2.25 -10.69 -5.12
N LEU A 121 -1.96 -11.19 -3.91
CA LEU A 121 -0.85 -10.72 -3.10
C LEU A 121 0.50 -10.87 -3.81
N TYR A 122 0.69 -11.94 -4.60
CA TYR A 122 1.86 -12.07 -5.46
C TYR A 122 1.99 -10.89 -6.43
N THR A 123 0.88 -10.52 -7.08
CA THR A 123 0.84 -9.38 -8.01
C THR A 123 1.02 -8.04 -7.28
N PHE A 124 0.36 -7.88 -6.11
CA PHE A 124 0.47 -6.69 -5.27
C PHE A 124 1.93 -6.45 -4.84
N PHE A 125 2.59 -7.43 -4.22
CA PHE A 125 3.96 -7.25 -3.75
C PHE A 125 4.94 -7.05 -4.89
N ARG A 126 4.78 -7.75 -6.00
CA ARG A 126 5.61 -7.58 -7.19
C ARG A 126 5.66 -6.14 -7.69
N LEU A 127 4.52 -5.45 -7.64
CA LEU A 127 4.37 -4.09 -8.16
C LEU A 127 4.62 -3.03 -7.08
N ARG A 128 4.14 -3.26 -5.84
CA ARG A 128 4.11 -2.21 -4.82
C ARG A 128 5.33 -2.19 -3.91
N THR A 129 6.12 -3.25 -3.84
CA THR A 129 7.44 -3.22 -3.18
C THR A 129 8.58 -2.77 -4.09
N CYS A 130 8.29 -2.49 -5.36
CA CYS A 130 9.26 -1.97 -6.33
C CYS A 130 9.69 -0.53 -5.96
N GLU A 131 10.98 -0.20 -6.14
CA GLU A 131 11.51 1.16 -5.90
C GLU A 131 10.84 2.26 -6.75
N ARG A 132 10.17 1.90 -7.84
CA ARG A 132 9.39 2.82 -8.68
C ARG A 132 7.95 3.03 -8.20
N ALA A 133 7.48 2.26 -7.24
CA ALA A 133 6.17 2.51 -6.64
C ALA A 133 6.21 3.84 -5.85
N GLN A 134 5.07 4.50 -5.75
CA GLN A 134 4.93 5.67 -4.89
C GLN A 134 5.39 5.30 -3.47
N TRP A 135 6.11 6.19 -2.80
CA TRP A 135 6.85 5.88 -1.58
C TRP A 135 5.99 5.28 -0.46
N GLU A 136 4.80 5.82 -0.24
CA GLU A 136 3.93 5.40 0.86
C GLU A 136 3.35 3.99 0.63
N ILE A 137 2.78 3.73 -0.56
CA ILE A 137 2.29 2.38 -0.87
C ILE A 137 3.42 1.35 -0.91
N ARG A 138 4.65 1.76 -1.26
CA ARG A 138 5.83 0.90 -1.20
C ARG A 138 6.19 0.53 0.23
N GLU A 139 6.18 1.49 1.15
CA GLU A 139 6.41 1.25 2.58
C GLU A 139 5.32 0.35 3.16
N LEU A 140 4.05 0.68 2.92
CA LEU A 140 2.91 -0.13 3.37
C LEU A 140 2.98 -1.57 2.84
N ALA A 141 3.29 -1.76 1.56
CA ALA A 141 3.45 -3.09 0.98
C ALA A 141 4.65 -3.83 1.59
N THR A 142 5.75 -3.13 1.88
CA THR A 142 6.92 -3.75 2.51
C THR A 142 6.59 -4.21 3.94
N GLU A 143 5.93 -3.37 4.73
CA GLU A 143 5.50 -3.72 6.09
C GLU A 143 4.47 -4.86 6.09
N ALA A 144 3.49 -4.83 5.19
CA ALA A 144 2.55 -5.93 5.01
C ALA A 144 3.26 -7.26 4.68
N LEU A 145 4.28 -7.21 3.80
CA LEU A 145 5.06 -8.40 3.47
C LEU A 145 5.88 -8.91 4.67
N LYS A 146 6.42 -8.04 5.52
CA LYS A 146 7.09 -8.45 6.77
C LYS A 146 6.17 -9.24 7.68
N VAL A 147 4.97 -8.71 7.93
CA VAL A 147 3.96 -9.37 8.77
C VAL A 147 3.59 -10.75 8.20
N LEU A 148 3.34 -10.81 6.90
CA LEU A 148 2.99 -12.07 6.24
C LEU A 148 4.15 -13.06 6.18
N ARG A 149 5.39 -12.61 6.02
CA ARG A 149 6.58 -13.47 6.10
C ARG A 149 6.75 -14.07 7.50
N ALA A 150 6.50 -13.29 8.54
CA ALA A 150 6.57 -13.77 9.91
C ALA A 150 5.49 -14.85 10.19
N ALA A 151 4.27 -14.64 9.68
CA ALA A 151 3.16 -15.56 9.89
C ALA A 151 3.22 -16.82 9.01
N HIS A 152 3.64 -16.68 7.76
CA HIS A 152 3.64 -17.75 6.75
C HIS A 152 4.93 -17.73 5.91
N PRO A 153 6.10 -18.03 6.51
CA PRO A 153 7.40 -17.87 5.86
C PRO A 153 7.56 -18.76 4.61
N ALA A 154 6.97 -19.96 4.60
CA ALA A 154 7.07 -20.89 3.46
C ALA A 154 6.55 -20.26 2.15
N LEU A 155 5.49 -19.45 2.22
CA LEU A 155 4.88 -18.79 1.07
C LEU A 155 5.52 -17.43 0.80
N PHE A 156 5.51 -16.55 1.81
CA PHE A 156 5.82 -15.14 1.59
C PHE A 156 7.33 -14.82 1.52
N SER A 157 8.23 -15.75 1.91
CA SER A 157 9.66 -15.58 1.64
C SER A 157 9.99 -15.48 0.16
N LEU A 158 9.11 -15.98 -0.71
CA LEU A 158 9.27 -15.96 -2.17
C LEU A 158 8.68 -14.68 -2.80
N TYR A 159 7.97 -13.85 -2.03
CA TYR A 159 7.30 -12.65 -2.53
C TYR A 159 8.18 -11.40 -2.36
N GLY A 160 8.08 -10.48 -3.29
CA GLY A 160 8.82 -9.22 -3.31
C GLY A 160 8.71 -8.52 -4.66
N PRO A 161 9.55 -7.53 -4.94
CA PRO A 161 9.55 -6.84 -6.23
C PRO A 161 9.99 -7.77 -7.36
N THR A 162 9.55 -7.48 -8.59
CA THR A 162 9.79 -8.36 -9.74
C THR A 162 11.27 -8.75 -9.88
N CYS A 163 12.19 -7.82 -9.73
CA CYS A 163 13.62 -8.10 -9.89
C CYS A 163 14.19 -9.05 -8.81
N PHE A 164 13.59 -9.13 -7.63
CA PHE A 164 13.88 -10.14 -6.62
C PHE A 164 13.33 -11.49 -7.04
N MET A 165 12.07 -11.53 -7.46
CA MET A 165 11.33 -12.77 -7.72
C MET A 165 11.79 -13.49 -9.01
N THR A 166 12.16 -12.71 -10.04
CA THR A 166 12.52 -13.26 -11.37
C THR A 166 14.01 -13.15 -11.70
N GLY A 167 14.79 -12.47 -10.86
CA GLY A 167 16.23 -12.27 -11.09
C GLY A 167 16.55 -11.10 -12.03
N ALA A 168 15.57 -10.52 -12.74
CA ALA A 168 15.77 -9.44 -13.69
C ALA A 168 14.74 -8.32 -13.52
N CYS A 169 15.12 -7.09 -13.84
CA CYS A 169 14.20 -5.95 -13.87
C CYS A 169 13.47 -5.92 -15.23
N PRO A 170 12.13 -5.96 -15.27
CA PRO A 170 11.38 -5.94 -16.52
C PRO A 170 11.23 -4.54 -17.13
N GLU A 171 11.64 -3.49 -16.41
CA GLU A 171 11.36 -2.08 -16.75
C GLU A 171 12.30 -1.50 -17.83
N GLY A 172 13.26 -2.27 -18.33
CA GLY A 172 14.17 -1.82 -19.38
C GLY A 172 14.84 -0.47 -19.03
N ARG A 173 14.65 0.54 -19.88
CA ARG A 173 15.19 1.90 -19.69
C ARG A 173 14.69 2.59 -18.40
N MET A 174 13.58 2.14 -17.87
CA MET A 174 12.94 2.67 -16.67
C MET A 174 13.40 1.95 -15.39
N CYS A 175 14.39 1.08 -15.47
CA CYS A 175 14.95 0.40 -14.31
C CYS A 175 15.51 1.42 -13.30
N CYS A 176 15.28 1.19 -12.00
CA CYS A 176 15.81 2.05 -10.93
C CYS A 176 17.32 1.92 -10.73
N GLY A 177 18.00 0.97 -11.38
CA GLY A 177 19.43 0.69 -11.23
C GLY A 177 19.83 -0.01 -9.92
N LYS A 178 18.88 -0.29 -9.01
CA LYS A 178 19.14 -0.81 -7.65
C LYS A 178 18.89 -2.30 -7.51
N THR A 179 18.90 -3.07 -8.59
CA THR A 179 18.51 -4.50 -8.58
C THR A 179 19.29 -5.32 -7.55
N ALA A 180 20.59 -5.13 -7.42
CA ALA A 180 21.43 -5.87 -6.47
C ALA A 180 21.03 -5.56 -5.02
N GLN A 181 20.92 -4.28 -4.65
CA GLN A 181 20.51 -3.83 -3.30
C GLN A 181 19.10 -4.30 -2.94
N VAL A 182 18.17 -4.23 -3.91
CA VAL A 182 16.80 -4.70 -3.71
C VAL A 182 16.77 -6.22 -3.47
N ARG A 183 17.53 -6.98 -4.23
CA ARG A 183 17.62 -8.44 -4.03
C ARG A 183 18.19 -8.78 -2.66
N GLU A 184 19.27 -8.13 -2.26
CA GLU A 184 19.86 -8.30 -0.93
C GLU A 184 18.84 -8.01 0.18
N LYS A 185 18.17 -6.85 0.12
CA LYS A 185 17.11 -6.46 1.07
C LYS A 185 16.02 -7.52 1.20
N PHE A 186 15.52 -8.06 0.08
CA PHE A 186 14.41 -9.02 0.10
C PHE A 186 14.83 -10.47 0.31
N SER A 187 16.12 -10.81 0.18
CA SER A 187 16.68 -12.13 0.52
C SER A 187 16.92 -12.29 2.01
N GLY A 188 17.12 -11.19 2.74
CA GLY A 188 17.29 -11.17 4.19
C GLY A 188 15.96 -11.13 4.95
N THR A 189 16.08 -10.93 6.25
CA THR A 189 14.94 -10.58 7.11
C THR A 189 14.54 -9.14 6.79
N LEU A 190 13.33 -8.94 6.30
CA LEU A 190 12.79 -7.62 6.01
C LEU A 190 12.59 -6.81 7.28
#